data_1e68978f834906c2b2e6251e4745db13
#
_entry.id   1e68978f834906c2b2e6251e4745db13
#
_cell.length_a   1.000
_cell.length_b   1.000
_cell.length_c   1.000
_cell.angle_alpha   90.00
_cell.angle_beta   90.00
_cell.angle_gamma   90.00
#
_symmetry.space_group_name_H-M   'P 1'
#
loop_
_entity.id
_entity.type
_entity.pdbx_description
1 polymer ?
#
loop_
_entity_poly.entity_id
_entity_poly.type
_entity_poly.pdbx_seq_one_letter_code
_entity_poly.pdbx_strand_id
1 'polypeptide(L)'
;MNKTSKHLDYSDAKRKGDELIAQGDQLGLFILIALETGLRCGDILKLNKQDFFKEGSKYFIRFKAQKTKKEDVRRISKVAFLQANNAINDRVFYNTIYKCQYSSNWVNRGLRKVFRSEYIKAQNQGLNISAHSLRKSIGLLIYESAGLETARAFLQHDSYDTTKVYLNVTKTELNEKVGNILGL
;
A
#
# COMPACT_ATOMS: atom_id res chain seq x y z
N MET A 1 -11.78 2.64 -20.07
CA MET A 1 -10.33 2.53 -19.81
C MET A 1 -10.05 2.69 -18.31
N ASN A 2 -9.33 1.76 -17.69
CA ASN A 2 -8.90 1.93 -16.30
C ASN A 2 -7.80 3.00 -16.24
N LYS A 3 -8.09 4.13 -15.57
CA LYS A 3 -7.12 5.21 -15.39
C LYS A 3 -5.96 4.75 -14.52
N THR A 4 -4.74 5.13 -14.87
CA THR A 4 -3.54 4.86 -14.08
C THR A 4 -3.64 5.53 -12.70
N SER A 5 -3.21 4.84 -11.63
CA SER A 5 -3.23 5.41 -10.30
C SER A 5 -2.03 6.34 -10.08
N LYS A 6 -2.29 7.52 -9.50
CA LYS A 6 -1.27 8.46 -9.02
C LYS A 6 -0.80 8.01 -7.63
N HIS A 7 0.48 8.16 -7.30
CA HIS A 7 0.96 7.98 -5.93
C HIS A 7 0.41 9.09 -5.02
N LEU A 8 0.37 8.83 -3.74
CA LEU A 8 0.09 9.79 -2.67
C LEU A 8 1.41 10.13 -1.96
N ASP A 9 1.48 11.26 -1.30
CA ASP A 9 2.54 11.51 -0.34
C ASP A 9 2.48 10.46 0.77
N TYR A 10 3.63 9.81 1.05
CA TYR A 10 3.71 8.72 2.03
C TYR A 10 3.36 9.19 3.44
N SER A 11 3.91 10.33 3.84
CA SER A 11 3.75 10.87 5.20
C SER A 11 2.30 11.30 5.45
N ASP A 12 1.68 11.98 4.46
CA ASP A 12 0.26 12.35 4.55
C ASP A 12 -0.65 11.12 4.55
N ALA A 13 -0.36 10.13 3.71
CA ALA A 13 -1.14 8.89 3.68
C ALA A 13 -1.05 8.12 5.00
N LYS A 14 0.15 8.06 5.60
CA LYS A 14 0.35 7.45 6.90
C LYS A 14 -0.42 8.19 7.99
N ARG A 15 -0.29 9.51 8.07
CA ARG A 15 -1.00 10.36 9.04
C ARG A 15 -2.52 10.16 8.96
N LYS A 16 -3.10 10.20 7.75
CA LYS A 16 -4.54 9.95 7.54
C LYS A 16 -4.95 8.53 7.94
N GLY A 17 -4.08 7.54 7.70
CA GLY A 17 -4.29 6.17 8.18
C GLY A 17 -4.37 6.09 9.70
N ASP A 18 -3.43 6.73 10.39
CA ASP A 18 -3.40 6.79 11.86
C ASP A 18 -4.63 7.51 12.44
N GLU A 19 -5.06 8.63 11.83
CA GLU A 19 -6.28 9.35 12.22
C GLU A 19 -7.55 8.48 12.09
N LEU A 20 -7.67 7.72 11.01
CA LEU A 20 -8.81 6.81 10.80
C LEU A 20 -8.79 5.64 11.79
N ILE A 21 -7.60 5.12 12.12
CA ILE A 21 -7.45 4.09 13.17
C ILE A 21 -7.95 4.61 14.50
N ALA A 22 -7.59 5.83 14.87
CA ALA A 22 -8.05 6.46 16.11
C ALA A 22 -9.58 6.64 16.17
N GLN A 23 -10.24 6.72 15.00
CA GLN A 23 -11.70 6.77 14.85
C GLN A 23 -12.36 5.38 14.77
N GLY A 24 -11.58 4.29 14.83
CA GLY A 24 -12.08 2.93 14.68
C GLY A 24 -12.44 2.55 13.24
N ASP A 25 -12.02 3.33 12.24
CA ASP A 25 -12.32 3.04 10.82
C ASP A 25 -11.36 1.98 10.26
N GLN A 26 -11.91 0.89 9.75
CA GLN A 26 -11.18 -0.21 9.13
C GLN A 26 -10.34 0.21 7.90
N LEU A 27 -10.71 1.31 7.26
CA LEU A 27 -9.92 1.86 6.15
C LEU A 27 -8.54 2.34 6.63
N GLY A 28 -8.44 2.84 7.86
CA GLY A 28 -7.17 3.23 8.47
C GLY A 28 -6.20 2.07 8.58
N LEU A 29 -6.68 0.92 9.08
CA LEU A 29 -5.88 -0.32 9.12
C LEU A 29 -5.46 -0.78 7.71
N PHE A 30 -6.37 -0.69 6.73
CA PHE A 30 -6.03 -1.01 5.34
C PHE A 30 -4.91 -0.12 4.80
N ILE A 31 -4.99 1.20 5.02
CA ILE A 31 -3.97 2.16 4.59
C ILE A 31 -2.62 1.82 5.22
N LEU A 32 -2.60 1.57 6.53
CA LEU A 32 -1.38 1.27 7.27
C LEU A 32 -0.71 -0.01 6.74
N ILE A 33 -1.45 -1.11 6.61
CA ILE A 33 -0.93 -2.37 6.06
C ILE A 33 -0.43 -2.16 4.62
N ALA A 34 -1.16 -1.43 3.78
CA ALA A 34 -0.75 -1.18 2.40
C ALA A 34 0.57 -0.40 2.31
N LEU A 35 0.77 0.61 3.17
CA LEU A 35 1.99 1.41 3.22
C LEU A 35 3.17 0.65 3.83
N GLU A 36 2.94 -0.19 4.85
CA GLU A 36 4.01 -0.95 5.50
C GLU A 36 4.48 -2.15 4.68
N THR A 37 3.58 -2.76 3.91
CA THR A 37 3.86 -4.04 3.24
C THR A 37 3.92 -3.96 1.72
N GLY A 38 3.36 -2.93 1.13
CA GLY A 38 3.20 -2.81 -0.31
C GLY A 38 2.32 -3.89 -0.95
N LEU A 39 1.52 -4.62 -0.20
CA LEU A 39 0.66 -5.69 -0.69
C LEU A 39 -0.40 -5.18 -1.68
N ARG A 40 -0.88 -6.06 -2.55
CA ARG A 40 -2.00 -5.74 -3.43
C ARG A 40 -3.31 -5.70 -2.63
N CYS A 41 -4.24 -4.88 -3.08
CA CYS A 41 -5.55 -4.72 -2.42
C CYS A 41 -6.23 -6.06 -2.13
N GLY A 42 -6.26 -6.96 -3.10
CA GLY A 42 -6.89 -8.27 -2.91
C GLY A 42 -6.15 -9.19 -1.94
N ASP A 43 -4.84 -9.03 -1.78
CA ASP A 43 -4.05 -9.79 -0.82
C ASP A 43 -4.32 -9.27 0.61
N ILE A 44 -4.36 -7.93 0.80
CA ILE A 44 -4.70 -7.32 2.09
C ILE A 44 -6.11 -7.71 2.56
N LEU A 45 -7.09 -7.60 1.68
CA LEU A 45 -8.48 -7.87 2.04
C LEU A 45 -8.73 -9.34 2.44
N LYS A 46 -7.84 -10.26 2.09
CA LYS A 46 -7.96 -11.69 2.42
C LYS A 46 -7.25 -12.08 3.72
N LEU A 47 -6.55 -11.16 4.37
CA LEU A 47 -5.83 -11.45 5.61
C LEU A 47 -6.77 -11.88 6.72
N ASN A 48 -6.35 -12.92 7.45
CA ASN A 48 -6.99 -13.43 8.64
C ASN A 48 -6.12 -13.13 9.87
N LYS A 49 -6.66 -13.19 11.07
CA LYS A 49 -5.91 -12.97 12.30
C LYS A 49 -4.67 -13.87 12.42
N GLN A 50 -4.80 -15.14 12.04
CA GLN A 50 -3.70 -16.12 12.08
C GLN A 50 -2.51 -15.77 11.15
N ASP A 51 -2.72 -14.87 10.19
CA ASP A 51 -1.65 -14.41 9.31
C ASP A 51 -0.72 -13.39 10.00
N PHE A 52 -1.18 -12.83 11.14
CA PHE A 52 -0.45 -11.87 11.95
C PHE A 52 0.23 -12.59 13.11
N PHE A 53 1.54 -12.42 13.25
CA PHE A 53 2.28 -13.05 14.32
C PHE A 53 3.36 -12.13 14.89
N LYS A 54 3.85 -12.50 16.08
CA LYS A 54 4.91 -11.79 16.81
C LYS A 54 6.10 -12.72 16.96
N GLU A 55 7.28 -12.17 16.73
CA GLU A 55 8.55 -12.88 16.91
C GLU A 55 9.51 -11.96 17.68
N GLY A 56 9.85 -12.31 18.90
CA GLY A 56 10.55 -11.42 19.83
C GLY A 56 9.77 -10.12 20.05
N SER A 57 10.40 -8.98 19.74
CA SER A 57 9.80 -7.63 19.83
C SER A 57 9.20 -7.14 18.52
N LYS A 58 9.24 -7.95 17.45
CA LYS A 58 8.83 -7.55 16.10
C LYS A 58 7.50 -8.20 15.72
N TYR A 59 6.76 -7.54 14.84
CA TYR A 59 5.43 -7.97 14.35
C TYR A 59 5.47 -8.17 12.85
N PHE A 60 4.75 -9.18 12.37
CA PHE A 60 4.81 -9.63 10.98
C PHE A 60 3.44 -10.04 10.45
N ILE A 61 3.30 -10.00 9.12
CA ILE A 61 2.23 -10.64 8.37
C ILE A 61 2.84 -11.71 7.47
N ARG A 62 2.31 -12.93 7.50
CA ARG A 62 2.56 -13.98 6.50
C ARG A 62 1.42 -13.95 5.50
N PHE A 63 1.73 -14.04 4.22
CA PHE A 63 0.73 -14.04 3.17
C PHE A 63 1.18 -14.86 1.96
N LYS A 64 0.20 -15.27 1.15
CA LYS A 64 0.44 -15.90 -0.15
C LYS A 64 -0.10 -14.98 -1.24
N ALA A 65 0.79 -14.41 -2.03
CA ALA A 65 0.42 -13.48 -3.10
C ALA A 65 -0.44 -14.17 -4.17
N GLN A 66 -1.62 -13.64 -4.47
CA GLN A 66 -2.56 -14.29 -5.40
C GLN A 66 -2.01 -14.40 -6.81
N LYS A 67 -1.30 -13.36 -7.28
CA LYS A 67 -0.77 -13.31 -8.65
C LYS A 67 0.44 -14.22 -8.85
N THR A 68 1.40 -14.18 -7.92
CA THR A 68 2.67 -14.90 -8.05
C THR A 68 2.67 -16.26 -7.35
N LYS A 69 1.66 -16.54 -6.51
CA LYS A 69 1.54 -17.73 -5.63
C LYS A 69 2.69 -17.89 -4.63
N LYS A 70 3.60 -16.92 -4.54
CA LYS A 70 4.71 -16.92 -3.59
C LYS A 70 4.22 -16.60 -2.19
N GLU A 71 4.72 -17.36 -1.22
CA GLU A 71 4.59 -17.03 0.20
C GLU A 71 5.69 -16.05 0.58
N ASP A 72 5.35 -15.09 1.45
CA ASP A 72 6.28 -14.10 1.94
C ASP A 72 5.85 -13.61 3.32
N VAL A 73 6.80 -12.98 4.02
CA VAL A 73 6.59 -12.40 5.34
C VAL A 73 7.00 -10.94 5.29
N ARG A 74 6.14 -10.07 5.82
CA ARG A 74 6.41 -8.62 5.90
C ARG A 74 6.34 -8.16 7.34
N ARG A 75 7.32 -7.33 7.70
CA ARG A 75 7.29 -6.65 8.99
C ARG A 75 6.21 -5.57 8.99
N ILE A 76 5.51 -5.46 10.12
CA ILE A 76 4.48 -4.44 10.35
C ILE A 76 4.70 -3.73 11.69
N SER A 77 3.99 -2.62 11.88
CA SER A 77 3.96 -1.91 13.14
C SER A 77 3.18 -2.68 14.22
N LYS A 78 3.46 -2.38 15.48
CA LYS A 78 2.67 -2.87 16.61
C LYS A 78 1.19 -2.44 16.50
N VAL A 79 0.95 -1.24 15.98
CA VAL A 79 -0.42 -0.70 15.79
C VAL A 79 -1.19 -1.57 14.82
N ALA A 80 -0.64 -1.86 13.64
CA ALA A 80 -1.29 -2.74 12.65
C ALA A 80 -1.58 -4.14 13.22
N PHE A 81 -0.62 -4.72 13.95
CA PHE A 81 -0.78 -6.01 14.60
C PHE A 81 -1.92 -6.02 15.61
N LEU A 82 -1.97 -5.05 16.53
CA LEU A 82 -3.01 -4.98 17.56
C LEU A 82 -4.39 -4.74 16.95
N GLN A 83 -4.50 -3.83 15.98
CA GLN A 83 -5.77 -3.55 15.29
C GLN A 83 -6.30 -4.78 14.52
N ALA A 84 -5.42 -5.53 13.86
CA ALA A 84 -5.82 -6.74 13.17
C ALA A 84 -6.32 -7.83 14.14
N ASN A 85 -5.65 -8.00 15.28
CA ASN A 85 -6.07 -8.99 16.30
C ASN A 85 -7.35 -8.58 17.03
N ASN A 86 -7.67 -7.30 17.10
CA ASN A 86 -8.91 -6.78 17.67
C ASN A 86 -10.11 -6.88 16.69
N ALA A 87 -9.91 -7.33 15.46
CA ALA A 87 -11.02 -7.55 14.54
C ALA A 87 -12.04 -8.53 15.15
N ILE A 88 -13.34 -8.31 14.92
CA ILE A 88 -14.43 -9.12 15.49
C ILE A 88 -14.43 -10.55 14.91
N ASN A 89 -14.05 -10.68 13.63
CA ASN A 89 -13.99 -11.95 12.90
C ASN A 89 -12.55 -12.42 12.71
N ASP A 90 -12.38 -13.70 12.34
CA ASP A 90 -11.09 -14.25 11.91
C ASP A 90 -10.58 -13.51 10.68
N ARG A 91 -11.45 -13.14 9.76
CA ARG A 91 -11.13 -12.23 8.65
C ARG A 91 -11.01 -10.80 9.17
N VAL A 92 -9.84 -10.20 9.00
CA VAL A 92 -9.57 -8.84 9.48
C VAL A 92 -10.46 -7.80 8.80
N PHE A 93 -10.66 -7.93 7.50
CA PHE A 93 -11.46 -7.00 6.70
C PHE A 93 -12.85 -7.57 6.40
N TYR A 94 -13.69 -7.62 7.42
CA TYR A 94 -15.05 -8.17 7.35
C TYR A 94 -16.08 -7.18 7.88
N ASN A 95 -17.13 -6.94 7.09
CA ASN A 95 -18.26 -6.11 7.49
C ASN A 95 -19.27 -6.96 8.25
N THR A 96 -19.40 -6.73 9.54
CA THR A 96 -20.27 -7.49 10.43
C THR A 96 -21.74 -7.18 10.21
N ILE A 97 -22.09 -5.98 9.72
CA ILE A 97 -23.47 -5.55 9.45
C ILE A 97 -23.98 -6.28 8.20
N TYR A 98 -23.23 -6.21 7.11
CA TYR A 98 -23.61 -6.86 5.84
C TYR A 98 -23.13 -8.32 5.74
N LYS A 99 -22.47 -8.84 6.77
CA LYS A 99 -21.96 -10.22 6.85
C LYS A 99 -21.15 -10.64 5.62
N CYS A 100 -20.31 -9.75 5.12
CA CYS A 100 -19.49 -9.98 3.94
C CYS A 100 -18.08 -9.36 4.07
N GLN A 101 -17.15 -9.88 3.28
CA GLN A 101 -15.81 -9.30 3.17
C GLN A 101 -15.88 -7.94 2.48
N TYR A 102 -15.05 -6.97 2.94
CA TYR A 102 -14.89 -5.72 2.23
C TYR A 102 -14.33 -5.94 0.82
N SER A 103 -14.79 -5.15 -0.13
CA SER A 103 -14.39 -5.23 -1.53
C SER A 103 -13.37 -4.16 -1.90
N SER A 104 -12.64 -4.37 -3.02
CA SER A 104 -11.78 -3.33 -3.59
C SER A 104 -12.53 -2.04 -3.91
N ASN A 105 -13.82 -2.13 -4.24
CA ASN A 105 -14.67 -0.94 -4.47
C ASN A 105 -14.89 -0.15 -3.17
N TRP A 106 -15.08 -0.82 -2.04
CA TRP A 106 -15.16 -0.17 -0.74
C TRP A 106 -13.88 0.60 -0.44
N VAL A 107 -12.71 -0.05 -0.58
CA VAL A 107 -11.40 0.59 -0.40
C VAL A 107 -11.26 1.82 -1.30
N ASN A 108 -11.50 1.65 -2.60
CA ASN A 108 -11.30 2.73 -3.57
C ASN A 108 -12.24 3.92 -3.33
N ARG A 109 -13.48 3.69 -2.94
CA ARG A 109 -14.42 4.76 -2.56
C ARG A 109 -13.95 5.48 -1.30
N GLY A 110 -13.52 4.73 -0.29
CA GLY A 110 -13.00 5.29 0.96
C GLY A 110 -11.76 6.16 0.70
N LEU A 111 -10.79 5.67 -0.05
CA LEU A 111 -9.59 6.43 -0.40
C LEU A 111 -9.90 7.72 -1.16
N ARG A 112 -10.84 7.72 -2.12
CA ARG A 112 -11.24 8.93 -2.83
C ARG A 112 -11.94 9.95 -1.93
N LYS A 113 -12.62 9.50 -0.88
CA LYS A 113 -13.21 10.37 0.14
C LYS A 113 -12.15 10.99 1.03
N VAL A 114 -11.23 10.17 1.56
CA VAL A 114 -10.16 10.59 2.47
C VAL A 114 -9.15 11.52 1.78
N PHE A 115 -8.79 11.20 0.51
CA PHE A 115 -7.84 11.95 -0.31
C PHE A 115 -8.57 12.76 -1.40
N ARG A 116 -9.62 13.49 -1.02
CA ARG A 116 -10.49 14.16 -2.01
C ARG A 116 -9.78 15.22 -2.83
N SER A 117 -8.90 16.03 -2.22
CA SER A 117 -8.14 17.05 -2.94
C SER A 117 -7.16 16.44 -3.94
N GLU A 118 -6.45 15.39 -3.53
CA GLU A 118 -5.52 14.61 -4.37
C GLU A 118 -6.27 13.90 -5.48
N TYR A 119 -7.46 13.39 -5.19
CA TYR A 119 -8.33 12.75 -6.18
C TYR A 119 -8.77 13.72 -7.26
N ILE A 120 -9.22 14.92 -6.91
CA ILE A 120 -9.61 15.97 -7.88
C ILE A 120 -8.40 16.36 -8.75
N LYS A 121 -7.24 16.62 -8.15
CA LYS A 121 -6.00 16.92 -8.88
C LYS A 121 -5.59 15.77 -9.82
N ALA A 122 -5.74 14.52 -9.40
CA ALA A 122 -5.45 13.37 -10.22
C ALA A 122 -6.43 13.25 -11.41
N GLN A 123 -7.72 13.49 -11.19
CA GLN A 123 -8.72 13.45 -12.27
C GLN A 123 -8.42 14.47 -13.37
N ASN A 124 -7.99 15.68 -13.02
CA ASN A 124 -7.60 16.73 -13.98
C ASN A 124 -6.38 16.32 -14.82
N GLN A 125 -5.60 15.36 -14.35
CA GLN A 125 -4.44 14.80 -15.05
C GLN A 125 -4.76 13.47 -15.77
N GLY A 126 -6.03 13.08 -15.85
CA GLY A 126 -6.43 11.77 -16.41
C GLY A 126 -6.06 10.57 -15.54
N LEU A 127 -5.64 10.80 -14.29
CA LEU A 127 -5.21 9.81 -13.32
C LEU A 127 -6.33 9.48 -12.30
N ASN A 128 -6.07 8.55 -11.39
CA ASN A 128 -7.02 8.12 -10.37
C ASN A 128 -6.33 7.92 -9.00
N ILE A 129 -7.11 7.94 -7.92
CA ILE A 129 -6.71 7.48 -6.60
C ILE A 129 -7.40 6.15 -6.29
N SER A 130 -6.60 5.15 -5.90
CA SER A 130 -7.05 3.80 -5.59
C SER A 130 -6.09 3.11 -4.62
N ALA A 131 -6.36 1.87 -4.24
CA ALA A 131 -5.43 1.06 -3.44
C ALA A 131 -4.03 0.94 -4.08
N HIS A 132 -3.93 0.97 -5.41
CA HIS A 132 -2.63 1.01 -6.09
C HIS A 132 -1.85 2.30 -5.83
N SER A 133 -2.51 3.40 -5.47
CA SER A 133 -1.84 4.65 -5.10
C SER A 133 -0.97 4.47 -3.86
N LEU A 134 -1.48 3.79 -2.82
CA LEU A 134 -0.71 3.49 -1.60
C LEU A 134 0.50 2.61 -1.89
N ARG A 135 0.31 1.57 -2.70
CA ARG A 135 1.41 0.68 -3.11
C ARG A 135 2.45 1.41 -3.97
N LYS A 136 2.03 2.36 -4.82
CA LYS A 136 2.96 3.24 -5.55
C LYS A 136 3.74 4.15 -4.61
N SER A 137 3.08 4.72 -3.60
CA SER A 137 3.72 5.60 -2.62
C SER A 137 4.87 4.91 -1.89
N ILE A 138 4.65 3.73 -1.32
CA ILE A 138 5.73 2.98 -0.65
C ILE A 138 6.78 2.48 -1.65
N GLY A 139 6.38 2.05 -2.84
CA GLY A 139 7.32 1.65 -3.87
C GLY A 139 8.24 2.79 -4.30
N LEU A 140 7.72 4.00 -4.44
CA LEU A 140 8.49 5.20 -4.76
C LEU A 140 9.45 5.57 -3.61
N LEU A 141 8.98 5.56 -2.37
CA LEU A 141 9.80 5.81 -1.19
C LEU A 141 11.00 4.84 -1.11
N ILE A 142 10.76 3.55 -1.35
CA ILE A 142 11.84 2.54 -1.37
C ILE A 142 12.80 2.77 -2.54
N TYR A 143 12.26 3.11 -3.72
CA TYR A 143 13.08 3.43 -4.89
C TYR A 143 14.01 4.63 -4.61
N GLU A 144 13.49 5.68 -4.00
CA GLU A 144 14.25 6.88 -3.65
C GLU A 144 15.31 6.61 -2.58
N SER A 145 15.00 5.74 -1.60
CA SER A 145 15.90 5.46 -0.47
C SER A 145 16.91 4.35 -0.75
N ALA A 146 16.55 3.33 -1.55
CA ALA A 146 17.31 2.08 -1.68
C ALA A 146 17.44 1.56 -3.12
N GLY A 147 16.98 2.33 -4.11
CA GLY A 147 17.14 2.05 -5.52
C GLY A 147 16.11 1.09 -6.12
N LEU A 148 16.21 0.94 -7.44
CA LEU A 148 15.21 0.24 -8.27
C LEU A 148 15.12 -1.26 -7.96
N GLU A 149 16.25 -1.91 -7.68
CA GLU A 149 16.29 -3.34 -7.38
C GLU A 149 15.53 -3.67 -6.09
N THR A 150 15.77 -2.90 -5.04
CA THR A 150 15.09 -3.05 -3.76
C THR A 150 13.58 -2.82 -3.91
N ALA A 151 13.18 -1.78 -4.65
CA ALA A 151 11.77 -1.51 -4.93
C ALA A 151 11.13 -2.64 -5.75
N ARG A 152 11.82 -3.19 -6.76
CA ARG A 152 11.34 -4.33 -7.55
C ARG A 152 11.12 -5.57 -6.69
N ALA A 153 12.12 -5.92 -5.87
CA ALA A 153 12.06 -7.06 -4.96
C ALA A 153 10.91 -6.90 -3.94
N PHE A 154 10.81 -5.72 -3.31
CA PHE A 154 9.75 -5.42 -2.35
C PHE A 154 8.35 -5.49 -2.99
N LEU A 155 8.18 -4.95 -4.19
CA LEU A 155 6.90 -5.00 -4.90
C LEU A 155 6.64 -6.37 -5.55
N GLN A 156 7.57 -7.32 -5.49
CA GLN A 156 7.48 -8.62 -6.17
C GLN A 156 7.14 -8.48 -7.66
N HIS A 157 7.82 -7.55 -8.35
CA HIS A 157 7.69 -7.39 -9.79
C HIS A 157 8.68 -8.30 -10.51
N ASP A 158 8.22 -8.93 -11.60
CA ASP A 158 9.02 -9.90 -12.36
C ASP A 158 10.15 -9.22 -13.13
N SER A 159 10.00 -7.97 -13.56
CA SER A 159 11.00 -7.23 -14.32
C SER A 159 11.24 -5.81 -13.82
N TYR A 160 12.42 -5.26 -14.16
CA TYR A 160 12.76 -3.85 -13.92
C TYR A 160 11.85 -2.89 -14.69
N ASP A 161 11.51 -3.24 -15.94
CA ASP A 161 10.65 -2.40 -16.77
C ASP A 161 9.24 -2.28 -16.18
N THR A 162 8.71 -3.38 -15.66
CA THR A 162 7.45 -3.34 -14.91
C THR A 162 7.53 -2.37 -13.73
N THR A 163 8.67 -2.34 -13.01
CA THR A 163 8.85 -1.45 -11.87
C THR A 163 9.01 0.00 -12.30
N LYS A 164 9.81 0.29 -13.33
CA LYS A 164 9.99 1.65 -13.88
C LYS A 164 8.66 2.24 -14.34
N VAL A 165 7.93 1.49 -15.17
CA VAL A 165 6.59 1.92 -15.65
C VAL A 165 5.62 2.09 -14.48
N TYR A 166 5.63 1.16 -13.52
CA TYR A 166 4.76 1.21 -12.36
C TYR A 166 5.01 2.46 -11.48
N LEU A 167 6.28 2.81 -11.27
CA LEU A 167 6.69 3.97 -10.46
C LEU A 167 6.69 5.27 -11.26
N ASN A 168 6.44 5.23 -12.57
CA ASN A 168 6.56 6.35 -13.50
C ASN A 168 7.98 6.95 -13.52
N VAL A 169 9.00 6.14 -13.35
CA VAL A 169 10.40 6.59 -13.41
C VAL A 169 10.78 6.91 -14.85
N THR A 170 11.08 8.16 -15.12
CA THR A 170 11.49 8.66 -16.45
C THR A 170 13.01 8.63 -16.62
N LYS A 171 13.48 8.65 -17.89
CA LYS A 171 14.91 8.82 -18.18
C LYS A 171 15.43 10.18 -17.66
N THR A 172 14.60 11.22 -17.70
CA THR A 172 14.94 12.55 -17.19
C THR A 172 15.21 12.51 -15.69
N GLU A 173 14.31 11.92 -14.90
CA GLU A 173 14.50 11.77 -13.44
C GLU A 173 15.75 10.94 -13.10
N LEU A 174 16.06 9.92 -13.89
CA LEU A 174 17.31 9.15 -13.71
C LEU A 174 18.55 10.02 -13.99
N ASN A 175 18.52 10.81 -15.05
CA ASN A 175 19.62 11.72 -15.39
C ASN A 175 19.81 12.83 -14.36
N GLU A 176 18.73 13.42 -13.85
CA GLU A 176 18.76 14.40 -12.76
C GLU A 176 19.36 13.81 -11.49
N LYS A 177 18.98 12.57 -11.11
CA LYS A 177 19.59 11.89 -9.96
C LYS A 177 21.09 11.66 -10.16
N VAL A 178 21.49 11.22 -11.34
CA VAL A 178 22.92 11.06 -11.66
C VAL A 178 23.65 12.40 -11.61
N GLY A 179 23.07 13.47 -12.19
CA GLY A 179 23.61 14.80 -12.11
C GLY A 179 23.84 15.28 -10.67
N ASN A 180 22.83 15.12 -9.82
CA ASN A 180 22.90 15.46 -8.39
C ASN A 180 23.99 14.68 -7.63
N ILE A 181 24.17 13.38 -7.94
CA ILE A 181 25.22 12.54 -7.33
C ILE A 181 26.61 13.02 -7.76
N LEU A 182 26.75 13.44 -9.01
CA LEU A 182 28.02 13.91 -9.59
C LEU A 182 28.30 15.39 -9.33
N GLY A 183 27.35 16.13 -8.74
CA GLY A 183 27.48 17.58 -8.50
C GLY A 183 27.41 18.42 -9.78
N LEU A 184 26.68 17.97 -10.81
CA LEU A 184 26.50 18.64 -12.11
C LEU A 184 25.28 19.56 -12.11
#